data_b54f23cb1a76f02b1643911dc744a8f4
#
_entry.id   b54f23cb1a76f02b1643911dc744a8f4
#
_cell.length_a   1.000
_cell.length_b   1.000
_cell.length_c   1.000
_cell.angle_alpha   90.00
_cell.angle_beta   90.00
_cell.angle_gamma   90.00
#
_symmetry.space_group_name_H-M   'P 1'
#
loop_
_entity.id
_entity.type
_entity.pdbx_description
1 polymer ?
#
loop_
_entity_poly.entity_id
_entity_poly.type
_entity_poly.pdbx_seq_one_letter_code
_entity_poly.pdbx_strand_id
1 'polypeptide(L)'
;MQELRLQSYHDFDGALFRNEAGWSVPAGYRSVDAEARVARTRAGMVDLSDRAKIALTGSERVPFLDGLVTPDLKILTPGTSAYGLLLNEKSRVLGDLRVYALPDSLVLDIEAAQKDRVLGILEKARVSDDVEFRDLGPAGHLEVLGPNADSTIGSVLGVEVRGVSRNAFLTLPSGRHRSTHIGRVQSTGTTGYTIWSPDSSLSEEWEKFSRAGVSPIGRDALELLRIEAGIPRFGADMDENTLALEVAPESALSFTKGCYVGQEIVARGTYVGQVRRKLLGLRADGDLAPVHGDRVSNDGREVGFVTSAAWSPSLGGVIALAILRVDAVTPNGVLFIDRGGWALRARLSSLPFL
;
A
#
# COMPACT_ATOMS: atom_id res chain seq x y z
N MET A 1 17.75 -1.59 15.95
CA MET A 1 16.31 -1.57 15.59
C MET A 1 15.77 -0.25 16.12
N GLN A 2 15.12 0.51 15.28
CA GLN A 2 14.48 1.78 15.62
C GLN A 2 13.10 1.52 16.22
N GLU A 3 12.75 2.25 17.28
CA GLU A 3 11.41 2.16 17.88
C GLU A 3 10.48 3.22 17.30
N LEU A 4 9.20 2.86 17.17
CA LEU A 4 8.16 3.83 16.84
C LEU A 4 7.93 4.81 18.00
N ARG A 5 7.45 6.00 17.70
CA ARG A 5 7.17 7.00 18.77
C ARG A 5 6.06 6.58 19.72
N LEU A 6 5.18 5.70 19.30
CA LEU A 6 4.12 5.13 20.14
C LEU A 6 4.54 3.83 20.85
N GLN A 7 5.85 3.49 20.88
CA GLN A 7 6.33 2.23 21.47
C GLN A 7 5.71 1.95 22.86
N SER A 8 5.73 2.94 23.76
CA SER A 8 5.19 2.79 25.12
C SER A 8 3.67 2.52 25.15
N TYR A 9 2.92 3.06 24.19
CA TYR A 9 1.48 2.79 24.03
C TYR A 9 1.26 1.37 23.52
N HIS A 10 2.06 0.94 22.56
CA HIS A 10 2.00 -0.42 22.01
C HIS A 10 2.36 -1.46 23.08
N ASP A 11 3.40 -1.19 23.89
CA ASP A 11 3.79 -2.05 25.01
C ASP A 11 2.65 -2.15 26.05
N PHE A 12 2.01 -1.02 26.38
CA PHE A 12 0.87 -0.97 27.29
C PHE A 12 -0.33 -1.77 26.77
N ASP A 13 -0.59 -1.72 25.46
CA ASP A 13 -1.67 -2.46 24.81
C ASP A 13 -1.31 -3.94 24.56
N GLY A 14 -0.10 -4.37 24.93
CA GLY A 14 0.35 -5.76 24.86
C GLY A 14 0.75 -6.20 23.44
N ALA A 15 1.31 -5.30 22.65
CA ALA A 15 1.75 -5.60 21.30
C ALA A 15 2.85 -6.66 21.25
N LEU A 16 2.75 -7.55 20.25
CA LEU A 16 3.86 -8.36 19.79
C LEU A 16 4.57 -7.60 18.68
N PHE A 17 5.90 -7.54 18.74
CA PHE A 17 6.69 -6.78 17.78
C PHE A 17 7.46 -7.67 16.81
N ARG A 18 7.71 -7.13 15.62
CA ARG A 18 8.68 -7.70 14.67
C ARG A 18 9.53 -6.61 14.04
N ASN A 19 10.65 -7.02 13.44
CA ASN A 19 11.49 -6.11 12.67
C ASN A 19 10.96 -5.99 11.23
N GLU A 20 10.63 -4.77 10.81
CA GLU A 20 10.37 -4.43 9.41
C GLU A 20 11.29 -3.29 8.98
N ALA A 21 12.18 -3.54 8.03
CA ALA A 21 13.10 -2.54 7.49
C ALA A 21 13.89 -1.75 8.56
N GLY A 22 14.28 -2.42 9.65
CA GLY A 22 15.02 -1.82 10.76
C GLY A 22 14.15 -1.19 11.85
N TRP A 23 12.84 -1.17 11.70
CA TRP A 23 11.88 -0.67 12.69
C TRP A 23 11.27 -1.80 13.53
N SER A 24 11.01 -1.51 14.81
CA SER A 24 10.20 -2.35 15.70
C SER A 24 8.73 -1.98 15.50
N VAL A 25 7.99 -2.79 14.75
CA VAL A 25 6.58 -2.51 14.44
C VAL A 25 5.65 -3.51 15.15
N PRO A 26 4.44 -3.09 15.59
CA PRO A 26 3.45 -4.00 16.16
C PRO A 26 2.99 -5.02 15.10
N ALA A 27 3.36 -6.28 15.27
CA ALA A 27 2.85 -7.38 14.44
C ALA A 27 1.38 -7.65 14.75
N GLY A 28 1.00 -7.63 16.03
CA GLY A 28 -0.37 -7.79 16.50
C GLY A 28 -0.50 -7.52 17.99
N TYR A 29 -1.72 -7.34 18.44
CA TYR A 29 -2.10 -7.17 19.87
C TYR A 29 -2.98 -8.33 20.33
N ARG A 30 -3.63 -8.99 19.40
CA ARG A 30 -4.54 -10.13 19.60
C ARG A 30 -4.34 -11.12 18.46
N SER A 31 -5.27 -12.06 18.29
CA SER A 31 -5.26 -12.88 17.09
C SER A 31 -5.56 -12.05 15.83
N VAL A 32 -4.93 -12.40 14.73
CA VAL A 32 -5.13 -11.75 13.42
C VAL A 32 -6.62 -11.69 13.03
N ASP A 33 -7.38 -12.77 13.29
CA ASP A 33 -8.83 -12.80 13.05
C ASP A 33 -9.58 -11.76 13.88
N ALA A 34 -9.27 -11.65 15.17
CA ALA A 34 -9.95 -10.69 16.06
C ALA A 34 -9.71 -9.24 15.62
N GLU A 35 -8.48 -8.93 15.22
CA GLU A 35 -8.10 -7.59 14.75
C GLU A 35 -8.70 -7.29 13.37
N ALA A 36 -8.63 -8.22 12.43
CA ALA A 36 -9.26 -8.06 11.12
C ALA A 36 -10.79 -7.90 11.23
N ARG A 37 -11.42 -8.60 12.19
CA ARG A 37 -12.84 -8.43 12.47
C ARG A 37 -13.18 -7.03 12.99
N VAL A 38 -12.32 -6.42 13.81
CA VAL A 38 -12.49 -5.03 14.25
C VAL A 38 -12.54 -4.09 13.04
N ALA A 39 -11.57 -4.21 12.12
CA ALA A 39 -11.53 -3.40 10.90
C ALA A 39 -12.74 -3.61 9.98
N ARG A 40 -13.40 -4.76 10.02
CA ARG A 40 -14.59 -5.04 9.21
C ARG A 40 -15.90 -4.60 9.85
N THR A 41 -15.96 -4.53 11.17
CA THR A 41 -17.25 -4.36 11.88
C THR A 41 -17.33 -3.07 12.71
N ARG A 42 -16.21 -2.43 12.99
CA ARG A 42 -16.13 -1.24 13.84
C ARG A 42 -15.13 -0.21 13.27
N ALA A 43 -14.19 0.22 14.10
CA ALA A 43 -13.03 1.02 13.70
C ALA A 43 -11.79 0.45 14.39
N GLY A 44 -10.74 0.26 13.60
CA GLY A 44 -9.41 -0.10 14.08
C GLY A 44 -8.39 0.93 13.63
N MET A 45 -7.27 1.07 14.35
CA MET A 45 -6.18 1.96 13.97
C MET A 45 -4.86 1.22 13.88
N VAL A 46 -4.05 1.61 12.90
CA VAL A 46 -2.70 1.07 12.65
C VAL A 46 -1.70 2.20 12.74
N ASP A 47 -0.59 1.97 13.46
CA ASP A 47 0.56 2.89 13.44
C ASP A 47 1.43 2.57 12.21
N LEU A 48 1.55 3.55 11.33
CA LEU A 48 2.36 3.53 10.11
C LEU A 48 3.50 4.57 10.16
N SER A 49 3.94 4.97 11.36
CA SER A 49 4.90 6.06 11.55
C SER A 49 6.32 5.71 11.10
N ASP A 50 6.58 4.44 10.77
CA ASP A 50 7.80 4.02 10.07
C ASP A 50 7.84 4.49 8.61
N ARG A 51 6.69 4.78 7.99
CA ARG A 51 6.64 5.22 6.58
C ARG A 51 7.37 6.54 6.37
N ALA A 52 8.19 6.60 5.34
CA ALA A 52 8.96 7.79 5.02
C ALA A 52 8.12 8.84 4.27
N LYS A 53 8.43 10.09 4.52
CA LYS A 53 7.85 11.25 3.82
C LYS A 53 8.97 12.08 3.21
N ILE A 54 8.93 12.27 1.89
CA ILE A 54 9.89 13.10 1.14
C ILE A 54 9.13 14.26 0.53
N ALA A 55 9.48 15.48 0.91
CA ALA A 55 8.94 16.69 0.28
C ALA A 55 9.77 17.10 -0.93
N LEU A 56 9.09 17.46 -2.01
CA LEU A 56 9.66 18.09 -3.20
C LEU A 56 9.15 19.53 -3.26
N THR A 57 10.08 20.49 -3.34
CA THR A 57 9.79 21.92 -3.51
C THR A 57 10.48 22.45 -4.78
N GLY A 58 10.32 23.71 -5.11
CA GLY A 58 10.84 24.30 -6.35
C GLY A 58 9.76 24.43 -7.43
N SER A 59 10.03 25.29 -8.41
CA SER A 59 9.07 25.62 -9.46
C SER A 59 8.83 24.47 -10.44
N GLU A 60 9.81 23.60 -10.61
CA GLU A 60 9.75 22.47 -11.55
C GLU A 60 9.38 21.13 -10.89
N ARG A 61 9.00 21.12 -9.59
CA ARG A 61 8.68 19.90 -8.86
C ARG A 61 7.62 19.00 -9.52
N VAL A 62 6.61 19.61 -10.16
CA VAL A 62 5.53 18.86 -10.83
C VAL A 62 6.01 18.26 -12.13
N PRO A 63 6.55 19.01 -13.13
CA PRO A 63 7.02 18.42 -14.37
C PRO A 63 8.16 17.42 -14.14
N PHE A 64 9.07 17.68 -13.19
CA PHE A 64 10.14 16.78 -12.82
C PHE A 64 9.62 15.41 -12.36
N LEU A 65 8.78 15.41 -11.32
CA LEU A 65 8.25 14.15 -10.78
C LEU A 65 7.28 13.46 -11.75
N ASP A 66 6.50 14.23 -12.52
CA ASP A 66 5.61 13.68 -13.54
C ASP A 66 6.35 12.86 -14.60
N GLY A 67 7.59 13.23 -14.94
CA GLY A 67 8.45 12.46 -15.83
C GLY A 67 8.99 11.15 -15.25
N LEU A 68 8.91 10.94 -13.95
CA LEU A 68 9.48 9.78 -13.26
C LEU A 68 8.44 8.76 -12.78
N VAL A 69 7.20 9.20 -12.49
CA VAL A 69 6.16 8.35 -11.93
C VAL A 69 5.06 8.05 -12.94
N THR A 70 4.30 7.01 -12.73
CA THR A 70 3.28 6.53 -13.67
C THR A 70 1.98 7.34 -13.71
N PRO A 71 1.44 7.94 -12.60
CA PRO A 71 0.23 8.74 -12.66
C PRO A 71 0.49 10.13 -13.28
N ASP A 72 -0.56 10.75 -13.80
CA ASP A 72 -0.51 12.14 -14.27
C ASP A 72 -0.56 13.10 -13.06
N LEU A 73 0.55 13.76 -12.79
CA LEU A 73 0.64 14.71 -11.67
C LEU A 73 0.21 16.12 -12.05
N LYS A 74 0.09 16.43 -13.34
CA LYS A 74 -0.31 17.78 -13.81
C LYS A 74 -1.77 18.08 -13.53
N ILE A 75 -2.58 17.03 -13.35
CA ILE A 75 -3.99 17.18 -12.98
C ILE A 75 -4.20 17.32 -11.46
N LEU A 76 -3.16 17.11 -10.66
CA LEU A 76 -3.27 17.24 -9.21
C LEU A 76 -3.37 18.73 -8.83
N THR A 77 -4.28 18.99 -7.92
CA THR A 77 -4.44 20.29 -7.26
C THR A 77 -4.18 20.14 -5.77
N PRO A 78 -3.83 21.23 -5.05
CA PRO A 78 -3.70 21.16 -3.60
C PRO A 78 -4.92 20.52 -2.93
N GLY A 79 -4.68 19.51 -2.06
CA GLY A 79 -5.74 18.69 -1.44
C GLY A 79 -6.08 17.44 -2.22
N THR A 80 -5.33 17.09 -3.28
CA THR A 80 -5.48 15.84 -4.01
C THR A 80 -4.19 15.00 -3.98
N SER A 81 -4.34 13.70 -4.19
CA SER A 81 -3.21 12.75 -4.19
C SER A 81 -3.35 11.73 -5.31
N ALA A 82 -2.26 11.10 -5.70
CA ALA A 82 -2.25 9.97 -6.62
C ALA A 82 -1.37 8.84 -6.10
N TYR A 83 -1.80 7.61 -6.30
CA TYR A 83 -0.95 6.43 -6.15
C TYR A 83 -0.30 6.10 -7.48
N GLY A 84 0.96 5.72 -7.46
CA GLY A 84 1.69 5.36 -8.65
C GLY A 84 2.97 4.58 -8.37
N LEU A 85 3.68 4.29 -9.44
CA LEU A 85 4.91 3.53 -9.44
C LEU A 85 6.07 4.37 -9.98
N LEU A 86 7.27 4.11 -9.46
CA LEU A 86 8.53 4.44 -10.09
C LEU A 86 8.97 3.25 -10.94
N LEU A 87 9.35 3.48 -12.18
CA LEU A 87 9.77 2.44 -13.12
C LEU A 87 11.19 2.70 -13.62
N ASN A 88 11.83 1.63 -14.08
CA ASN A 88 13.00 1.76 -14.94
C ASN A 88 12.60 1.82 -16.43
N GLU A 89 13.56 2.03 -17.31
CA GLU A 89 13.35 2.11 -18.78
C GLU A 89 12.71 0.83 -19.38
N LYS A 90 12.80 -0.30 -18.67
CA LYS A 90 12.20 -1.59 -19.05
C LYS A 90 10.82 -1.81 -18.39
N SER A 91 10.18 -0.77 -17.87
CA SER A 91 8.91 -0.84 -17.11
C SER A 91 8.92 -1.76 -15.90
N ARG A 92 10.08 -2.05 -15.33
CA ARG A 92 10.18 -2.80 -14.08
C ARG A 92 9.91 -1.86 -12.90
N VAL A 93 9.22 -2.37 -11.90
CA VAL A 93 8.84 -1.59 -10.72
C VAL A 93 10.06 -1.39 -9.82
N LEU A 94 10.42 -0.15 -9.58
CA LEU A 94 11.50 0.23 -8.66
C LEU A 94 10.97 0.64 -7.27
N GLY A 95 9.69 0.97 -7.19
CA GLY A 95 9.00 1.34 -5.97
C GLY A 95 7.57 1.75 -6.25
N ASP A 96 6.75 1.76 -5.21
CA ASP A 96 5.42 2.32 -5.20
C ASP A 96 5.33 3.48 -4.20
N LEU A 97 4.46 4.42 -4.49
CA LEU A 97 4.35 5.64 -3.69
C LEU A 97 2.98 6.30 -3.83
N ARG A 98 2.65 7.10 -2.83
CA ARG A 98 1.54 8.05 -2.96
C ARG A 98 2.09 9.48 -2.96
N VAL A 99 1.66 10.26 -3.92
CA VAL A 99 2.00 11.68 -4.05
C VAL A 99 0.86 12.52 -3.52
N TYR A 100 1.12 13.36 -2.53
CA TYR A 100 0.19 14.37 -2.02
C TYR A 100 0.56 15.73 -2.58
N ALA A 101 -0.39 16.42 -3.21
CA ALA A 101 -0.20 17.78 -3.69
C ALA A 101 -0.58 18.78 -2.59
N LEU A 102 0.40 19.50 -2.08
CA LEU A 102 0.25 20.64 -1.18
C LEU A 102 0.41 21.95 -1.96
N PRO A 103 0.02 23.10 -1.40
CA PRO A 103 0.15 24.38 -2.12
C PRO A 103 1.56 24.64 -2.68
N ASP A 104 2.59 24.40 -1.87
CA ASP A 104 3.98 24.74 -2.22
C ASP A 104 4.89 23.54 -2.38
N SER A 105 4.37 22.31 -2.26
CA SER A 105 5.17 21.08 -2.34
C SER A 105 4.39 19.88 -2.83
N LEU A 106 5.11 18.87 -3.31
CA LEU A 106 4.61 17.49 -3.41
C LEU A 106 5.22 16.70 -2.25
N VAL A 107 4.43 15.84 -1.61
CA VAL A 107 4.93 14.94 -0.56
C VAL A 107 4.76 13.51 -1.02
N LEU A 108 5.86 12.77 -1.08
CA LEU A 108 5.86 11.35 -1.33
C LEU A 108 5.68 10.60 -0.01
N ASP A 109 4.74 9.69 0.03
CA ASP A 109 4.55 8.71 1.10
C ASP A 109 4.97 7.35 0.57
N ILE A 110 6.01 6.78 1.18
CA ILE A 110 6.65 5.53 0.76
C ILE A 110 6.92 4.65 1.97
N GLU A 111 7.06 3.35 1.75
CA GLU A 111 7.52 2.45 2.82
C GLU A 111 8.97 2.77 3.20
N ALA A 112 9.30 2.63 4.50
CA ALA A 112 10.65 2.93 5.02
C ALA A 112 11.77 2.25 4.24
N ALA A 113 11.55 0.99 3.85
CA ALA A 113 12.51 0.19 3.08
C ALA A 113 12.88 0.78 1.71
N GLN A 114 12.03 1.63 1.15
CA GLN A 114 12.21 2.21 -0.18
C GLN A 114 12.89 3.60 -0.14
N LYS A 115 13.01 4.23 1.04
CA LYS A 115 13.42 5.63 1.17
C LYS A 115 14.71 5.95 0.45
N ASP A 116 15.77 5.26 0.77
CA ASP A 116 17.10 5.55 0.21
C ASP A 116 17.18 5.27 -1.31
N ARG A 117 16.48 4.23 -1.76
CA ARG A 117 16.35 3.93 -3.19
C ARG A 117 15.61 5.04 -3.92
N VAL A 118 14.48 5.50 -3.41
CA VAL A 118 13.68 6.56 -4.04
C VAL A 118 14.46 7.87 -4.07
N LEU A 119 15.08 8.27 -2.96
CA LEU A 119 15.95 9.45 -2.92
C LEU A 119 17.08 9.36 -3.92
N GLY A 120 17.76 8.22 -4.02
CA GLY A 120 18.83 8.00 -5.01
C GLY A 120 18.35 8.11 -6.45
N ILE A 121 17.13 7.65 -6.76
CA ILE A 121 16.54 7.80 -8.10
C ILE A 121 16.24 9.27 -8.39
N LEU A 122 15.63 10.00 -7.45
CA LEU A 122 15.31 11.42 -7.60
C LEU A 122 16.57 12.27 -7.79
N GLU A 123 17.59 12.06 -6.95
CA GLU A 123 18.88 12.78 -7.05
C GLU A 123 19.61 12.50 -8.36
N LYS A 124 19.59 11.25 -8.83
CA LYS A 124 20.20 10.88 -10.12
C LYS A 124 19.46 11.49 -11.31
N ALA A 125 18.15 11.64 -11.22
CA ALA A 125 17.34 12.20 -12.30
C ALA A 125 17.43 13.73 -12.37
N ARG A 126 17.72 14.41 -11.25
CA ARG A 126 17.87 15.87 -11.20
C ARG A 126 19.20 16.29 -11.83
N VAL A 127 19.13 17.03 -12.93
CA VAL A 127 20.32 17.57 -13.62
C VAL A 127 20.43 19.08 -13.46
N SER A 128 19.40 19.81 -13.88
CA SER A 128 19.35 21.28 -13.82
C SER A 128 17.98 21.78 -13.36
N ASP A 129 17.13 20.88 -12.94
CA ASP A 129 15.77 21.20 -12.54
C ASP A 129 15.75 21.99 -11.23
N ASP A 130 14.90 23.01 -11.16
CA ASP A 130 14.62 23.77 -9.93
C ASP A 130 13.72 22.94 -9.00
N VAL A 131 14.32 21.90 -8.39
CA VAL A 131 13.66 21.00 -7.45
C VAL A 131 14.60 20.71 -6.28
N GLU A 132 14.07 20.79 -5.06
CA GLU A 132 14.73 20.38 -3.84
C GLU A 132 14.01 19.20 -3.20
N PHE A 133 14.77 18.25 -2.64
CA PHE A 133 14.26 17.11 -1.90
C PHE A 133 14.58 17.26 -0.42
N ARG A 134 13.58 17.03 0.42
CA ARG A 134 13.75 17.06 1.87
C ARG A 134 13.09 15.82 2.48
N ASP A 135 13.89 14.99 3.15
CA ASP A 135 13.37 13.98 4.07
C ASP A 135 12.70 14.69 5.25
N LEU A 136 11.41 14.47 5.43
CA LEU A 136 10.65 15.08 6.53
C LEU A 136 10.91 14.37 7.88
N GLY A 137 11.69 13.30 7.84
CA GLY A 137 11.90 12.44 9.01
C GLY A 137 10.67 11.61 9.37
N PRO A 138 10.65 11.00 10.54
CA PRO A 138 9.50 10.24 11.02
C PRO A 138 8.35 11.21 11.29
N ALA A 139 7.30 11.13 10.48
CA ALA A 139 6.05 11.84 10.68
C ALA A 139 5.06 10.92 11.39
N GLY A 140 4.24 11.44 12.30
CA GLY A 140 3.12 10.70 12.85
C GLY A 140 2.23 10.23 11.71
N HIS A 141 1.96 8.92 11.62
CA HIS A 141 1.12 8.36 10.58
C HIS A 141 0.25 7.24 11.14
N LEU A 142 -1.04 7.48 11.16
CA LEU A 142 -2.05 6.50 11.54
C LEU A 142 -2.92 6.17 10.33
N GLU A 143 -3.41 4.95 10.29
CA GLU A 143 -4.52 4.58 9.42
C GLU A 143 -5.70 4.12 10.28
N VAL A 144 -6.88 4.73 10.07
CA VAL A 144 -8.13 4.37 10.76
C VAL A 144 -9.02 3.67 9.75
N LEU A 145 -9.35 2.41 10.04
CA LEU A 145 -10.01 1.48 9.12
C LEU A 145 -11.34 1.01 9.69
N GLY A 146 -12.33 0.85 8.83
CA GLY A 146 -13.58 0.19 9.18
C GLY A 146 -14.84 1.04 8.93
N PRO A 147 -16.05 0.45 9.06
CA PRO A 147 -17.31 1.11 8.74
C PRO A 147 -17.60 2.32 9.64
N ASN A 148 -17.01 2.38 10.84
CA ASN A 148 -17.19 3.50 11.77
C ASN A 148 -16.05 4.55 11.66
N ALA A 149 -15.10 4.40 10.73
CA ALA A 149 -13.97 5.31 10.59
C ALA A 149 -14.42 6.76 10.37
N ASP A 150 -15.40 6.99 9.48
CA ASP A 150 -15.92 8.32 9.17
C ASP A 150 -16.42 9.05 10.43
N SER A 151 -17.35 8.41 11.15
CA SER A 151 -17.96 8.99 12.35
C SER A 151 -16.97 9.16 13.49
N THR A 152 -16.02 8.23 13.60
CA THR A 152 -14.99 8.29 14.64
C THR A 152 -14.01 9.44 14.38
N ILE A 153 -13.52 9.59 13.15
CA ILE A 153 -12.64 10.70 12.78
C ILE A 153 -13.37 12.04 12.98
N GLY A 154 -14.63 12.10 12.55
CA GLY A 154 -15.48 13.29 12.75
C GLY A 154 -15.58 13.70 14.22
N SER A 155 -15.84 12.74 15.11
CA SER A 155 -15.96 13.01 16.54
C SER A 155 -14.63 13.33 17.24
N VAL A 156 -13.53 12.70 16.81
CA VAL A 156 -12.21 12.84 17.46
C VAL A 156 -11.49 14.10 16.99
N LEU A 157 -11.52 14.37 15.68
CA LEU A 157 -10.79 15.49 15.08
C LEU A 157 -11.67 16.70 14.75
N GLY A 158 -12.98 16.60 14.95
CA GLY A 158 -13.92 17.71 14.70
C GLY A 158 -14.06 18.05 13.22
N VAL A 159 -13.88 17.09 12.32
CA VAL A 159 -13.91 17.33 10.86
C VAL A 159 -14.80 16.31 10.15
N GLU A 160 -15.63 16.77 9.23
CA GLU A 160 -16.43 15.88 8.38
C GLU A 160 -15.56 15.28 7.26
N VAL A 161 -15.38 13.96 7.29
CA VAL A 161 -14.60 13.21 6.29
C VAL A 161 -15.47 12.39 5.35
N ARG A 162 -16.77 12.26 5.65
CA ARG A 162 -17.71 11.57 4.76
C ARG A 162 -17.82 12.37 3.46
N GLY A 163 -17.65 11.70 2.35
CA GLY A 163 -17.66 12.37 1.04
C GLY A 163 -16.29 12.83 0.54
N VAL A 164 -15.22 12.73 1.33
CA VAL A 164 -13.86 12.89 0.81
C VAL A 164 -13.62 11.80 -0.23
N SER A 165 -13.31 12.20 -1.46
CA SER A 165 -13.07 11.28 -2.56
C SER A 165 -11.77 10.48 -2.35
N ARG A 166 -11.61 9.36 -3.06
CA ARG A 166 -10.45 8.45 -2.90
C ARG A 166 -9.08 9.11 -3.00
N ASN A 167 -8.97 10.13 -3.82
CA ASN A 167 -7.71 10.81 -4.10
C ASN A 167 -7.70 12.23 -3.51
N ALA A 168 -8.66 12.59 -2.68
CA ALA A 168 -8.67 13.85 -1.95
C ALA A 168 -8.17 13.65 -0.52
N PHE A 169 -7.66 14.75 0.04
CA PHE A 169 -7.33 14.83 1.45
C PHE A 169 -7.66 16.22 2.00
N LEU A 170 -7.98 16.27 3.27
CA LEU A 170 -8.20 17.47 4.03
C LEU A 170 -6.91 17.86 4.74
N THR A 171 -6.70 19.16 4.91
CA THR A 171 -5.59 19.71 5.69
C THR A 171 -6.16 20.50 6.85
N LEU A 172 -5.89 20.04 8.06
CA LEU A 172 -6.27 20.72 9.29
C LEU A 172 -5.06 21.46 9.85
N PRO A 173 -5.18 22.77 10.15
CA PRO A 173 -4.11 23.48 10.84
C PRO A 173 -3.82 22.84 12.20
N SER A 174 -2.55 22.53 12.48
CA SER A 174 -2.08 22.00 13.74
C SER A 174 -0.95 22.88 14.29
N GLY A 175 -1.33 24.00 14.93
CA GLY A 175 -0.37 25.01 15.38
C GLY A 175 0.13 25.96 14.29
N ARG A 176 1.19 26.74 14.59
CA ARG A 176 1.60 27.88 13.76
C ARG A 176 2.17 27.53 12.38
N HIS A 177 2.73 26.33 12.18
CA HIS A 177 3.38 25.94 10.91
C HIS A 177 3.25 24.42 10.61
N ARG A 178 2.23 23.77 11.17
CA ARG A 178 2.04 22.33 11.06
C ARG A 178 0.60 22.02 10.66
N SER A 179 0.42 20.96 9.96
CA SER A 179 -0.89 20.53 9.48
C SER A 179 -1.06 19.03 9.63
N THR A 180 -2.22 18.61 10.05
CA THR A 180 -2.65 17.20 9.98
C THR A 180 -3.37 17.01 8.65
N HIS A 181 -2.97 16.01 7.91
CA HIS A 181 -3.54 15.64 6.63
C HIS A 181 -4.35 14.36 6.75
N ILE A 182 -5.60 14.39 6.30
CA ILE A 182 -6.53 13.26 6.40
C ILE A 182 -6.96 12.91 4.98
N GLY A 183 -6.47 11.80 4.47
CA GLY A 183 -6.77 11.32 3.12
C GLY A 183 -7.57 10.02 3.15
N ARG A 184 -8.50 9.84 2.21
CA ARG A 184 -9.19 8.57 2.06
C ARG A 184 -8.29 7.56 1.36
N VAL A 185 -8.10 6.40 1.95
CA VAL A 185 -7.32 5.30 1.38
C VAL A 185 -8.16 4.02 1.28
N GLN A 186 -7.69 3.11 0.45
CA GLN A 186 -8.25 1.77 0.31
C GLN A 186 -7.10 0.76 0.36
N SER A 187 -6.47 0.68 1.53
CA SER A 187 -5.40 -0.28 1.78
C SER A 187 -5.92 -1.70 2.06
N THR A 188 -7.21 -1.84 2.38
CA THR A 188 -7.77 -3.07 2.96
C THR A 188 -9.15 -3.48 2.43
N GLY A 189 -9.60 -2.89 1.31
CA GLY A 189 -10.96 -3.14 0.81
C GLY A 189 -12.11 -2.56 1.64
N THR A 190 -11.84 -2.10 2.87
CA THR A 190 -12.79 -1.38 3.73
C THR A 190 -12.61 0.13 3.60
N THR A 191 -13.58 0.91 4.11
CA THR A 191 -13.38 2.35 4.27
C THR A 191 -12.22 2.61 5.20
N GLY A 192 -11.27 3.45 4.78
CA GLY A 192 -10.11 3.81 5.57
C GLY A 192 -9.63 5.22 5.29
N TYR A 193 -8.97 5.78 6.29
CA TYR A 193 -8.35 7.10 6.23
C TYR A 193 -6.94 7.05 6.76
N THR A 194 -6.02 7.58 5.98
CA THR A 194 -4.67 7.88 6.46
C THR A 194 -4.71 9.24 7.13
N ILE A 195 -4.05 9.34 8.27
CA ILE A 195 -3.89 10.57 9.05
C ILE A 195 -2.40 10.71 9.26
N TRP A 196 -1.77 11.69 8.62
CA TRP A 196 -0.38 11.97 8.89
C TRP A 196 -0.21 13.40 9.41
N SER A 197 0.57 13.52 10.45
CA SER A 197 0.70 14.74 11.23
C SER A 197 2.14 14.97 11.70
N PRO A 198 2.46 16.16 12.17
CA PRO A 198 3.70 16.39 12.88
C PRO A 198 3.81 15.45 14.09
N ASP A 199 5.01 14.99 14.35
CA ASP A 199 5.33 14.05 15.42
C ASP A 199 4.74 14.40 16.80
N SER A 200 4.65 15.67 17.13
CA SER A 200 4.21 16.12 18.44
C SER A 200 2.74 15.88 18.75
N SER A 201 1.90 15.61 17.73
CA SER A 201 0.47 15.34 17.90
C SER A 201 0.12 13.86 17.94
N LEU A 202 1.01 12.98 17.49
CA LEU A 202 0.72 11.56 17.32
C LEU A 202 0.23 10.86 18.59
N SER A 203 0.90 11.09 19.73
CA SER A 203 0.49 10.49 21.02
C SER A 203 -0.88 10.98 21.47
N GLU A 204 -1.15 12.27 21.30
CA GLU A 204 -2.44 12.86 21.63
C GLU A 204 -3.56 12.30 20.74
N GLU A 205 -3.28 12.16 19.42
CA GLU A 205 -4.22 11.57 18.47
C GLU A 205 -4.51 10.09 18.82
N TRP A 206 -3.47 9.30 19.10
CA TRP A 206 -3.62 7.92 19.53
C TRP A 206 -4.52 7.78 20.76
N GLU A 207 -4.27 8.59 21.79
CA GLU A 207 -5.08 8.58 23.00
C GLU A 207 -6.55 8.97 22.74
N LYS A 208 -6.77 9.99 21.90
CA LYS A 208 -8.15 10.42 21.55
C LYS A 208 -8.90 9.31 20.84
N PHE A 209 -8.27 8.64 19.87
CA PHE A 209 -8.87 7.50 19.18
C PHE A 209 -9.11 6.32 20.11
N SER A 210 -8.16 5.99 20.99
CA SER A 210 -8.32 4.92 21.99
C SER A 210 -9.49 5.22 22.93
N ARG A 211 -9.63 6.43 23.44
CA ARG A 211 -10.77 6.86 24.28
C ARG A 211 -12.10 6.83 23.54
N ALA A 212 -12.09 7.03 22.23
CA ALA A 212 -13.26 6.88 21.37
C ALA A 212 -13.60 5.42 21.03
N GLY A 213 -12.87 4.44 21.58
CA GLY A 213 -13.11 3.02 21.40
C GLY A 213 -12.52 2.42 20.13
N VAL A 214 -11.61 3.12 19.46
CA VAL A 214 -10.85 2.56 18.34
C VAL A 214 -9.82 1.58 18.88
N SER A 215 -9.84 0.36 18.39
CA SER A 215 -8.90 -0.67 18.83
C SER A 215 -7.63 -0.65 17.97
N PRO A 216 -6.44 -0.83 18.55
CA PRO A 216 -5.23 -1.04 17.76
C PRO A 216 -5.31 -2.34 16.97
N ILE A 217 -4.76 -2.32 15.77
CA ILE A 217 -4.58 -3.46 14.88
C ILE A 217 -3.11 -3.52 14.44
N GLY A 218 -2.54 -4.72 14.43
CA GLY A 218 -1.16 -4.93 14.01
C GLY A 218 -1.01 -5.17 12.51
N ARG A 219 0.25 -5.24 12.09
CA ARG A 219 0.64 -5.42 10.69
C ARG A 219 0.16 -6.74 10.10
N ASP A 220 0.01 -7.80 10.92
CA ASP A 220 -0.46 -9.11 10.42
C ASP A 220 -1.94 -9.04 10.01
N ALA A 221 -2.76 -8.33 10.77
CA ALA A 221 -4.16 -8.11 10.40
C ALA A 221 -4.28 -7.18 9.18
N LEU A 222 -3.46 -6.13 9.09
CA LEU A 222 -3.39 -5.27 7.91
C LEU A 222 -2.98 -6.05 6.66
N GLU A 223 -2.00 -6.96 6.79
CA GLU A 223 -1.54 -7.82 5.70
C GLU A 223 -2.64 -8.78 5.23
N LEU A 224 -3.36 -9.42 6.15
CA LEU A 224 -4.53 -10.24 5.80
C LEU A 224 -5.58 -9.43 5.02
N LEU A 225 -5.94 -8.25 5.51
CA LEU A 225 -6.97 -7.40 4.92
C LEU A 225 -6.58 -6.93 3.50
N ARG A 226 -5.31 -6.57 3.28
CA ARG A 226 -4.87 -6.15 1.94
C ARG A 226 -4.84 -7.32 0.95
N ILE A 227 -4.47 -8.56 1.39
CA ILE A 227 -4.52 -9.77 0.55
C ILE A 227 -5.97 -10.07 0.16
N GLU A 228 -6.90 -10.02 1.10
CA GLU A 228 -8.33 -10.20 0.83
C GLU A 228 -8.88 -9.18 -0.18
N ALA A 229 -8.39 -7.95 -0.10
CA ALA A 229 -8.71 -6.88 -1.05
C ALA A 229 -7.99 -7.03 -2.41
N GLY A 230 -7.05 -7.96 -2.53
CA GLY A 230 -6.27 -8.15 -3.77
C GLY A 230 -5.30 -7.00 -4.06
N ILE A 231 -4.86 -6.26 -3.05
CA ILE A 231 -4.00 -5.09 -3.20
C ILE A 231 -2.53 -5.51 -3.17
N PRO A 232 -1.78 -5.32 -4.26
CA PRO A 232 -0.36 -5.63 -4.30
C PRO A 232 0.45 -4.64 -3.46
N ARG A 233 1.60 -5.10 -2.93
CA ARG A 233 2.53 -4.30 -2.15
C ARG A 233 3.96 -4.52 -2.67
N PHE A 234 4.74 -3.44 -2.75
CA PHE A 234 6.15 -3.53 -3.13
C PHE A 234 6.94 -4.35 -2.10
N GLY A 235 7.85 -5.19 -2.60
CA GLY A 235 8.61 -6.12 -1.77
C GLY A 235 7.88 -7.42 -1.40
N ALA A 236 6.56 -7.50 -1.67
CA ALA A 236 5.78 -8.72 -1.51
C ALA A 236 5.27 -9.25 -2.86
N ASP A 237 4.52 -8.44 -3.60
CA ASP A 237 3.89 -8.85 -4.86
C ASP A 237 4.55 -8.25 -6.10
N MET A 238 5.41 -7.27 -5.92
CA MET A 238 6.15 -6.61 -6.98
C MET A 238 7.53 -6.18 -6.51
N ASP A 239 8.49 -6.27 -7.42
CA ASP A 239 9.89 -5.90 -7.25
C ASP A 239 10.48 -5.44 -8.60
N GLU A 240 11.80 -5.26 -8.65
CA GLU A 240 12.54 -4.89 -9.86
C GLU A 240 12.53 -5.93 -10.99
N ASN A 241 11.97 -7.12 -10.76
CA ASN A 241 11.75 -8.15 -11.78
C ASN A 241 10.33 -8.16 -12.32
N THR A 242 9.44 -7.37 -11.73
CA THR A 242 8.02 -7.32 -12.05
C THR A 242 7.72 -6.18 -13.02
N LEU A 243 6.97 -6.44 -14.09
CA LEU A 243 6.49 -5.38 -14.98
C LEU A 243 5.28 -4.67 -14.36
N ALA A 244 5.21 -3.35 -14.53
CA ALA A 244 4.07 -2.57 -14.02
C ALA A 244 2.71 -3.13 -14.44
N LEU A 245 2.56 -3.54 -15.71
CA LEU A 245 1.31 -4.10 -16.24
C LEU A 245 0.91 -5.46 -15.66
N GLU A 246 1.84 -6.16 -14.99
CA GLU A 246 1.54 -7.45 -14.36
C GLU A 246 0.79 -7.28 -13.05
N VAL A 247 0.99 -6.15 -12.34
CA VAL A 247 0.54 -5.97 -10.95
C VAL A 247 -0.19 -4.66 -10.68
N ALA A 248 0.10 -3.58 -11.42
CA ALA A 248 -0.47 -2.28 -11.13
C ALA A 248 -1.99 -2.24 -11.41
N PRO A 249 -2.78 -1.62 -10.53
CA PRO A 249 -4.15 -1.27 -10.86
C PRO A 249 -4.14 -0.20 -11.97
N GLU A 250 -5.12 -0.23 -12.88
CA GLU A 250 -5.21 0.73 -13.98
C GLU A 250 -5.17 2.18 -13.52
N SER A 251 -5.75 2.48 -12.36
CA SER A 251 -5.74 3.83 -11.77
C SER A 251 -4.36 4.34 -11.36
N ALA A 252 -3.36 3.46 -11.28
CA ALA A 252 -1.98 3.84 -10.98
C ALA A 252 -1.16 4.19 -12.23
N LEU A 253 -1.69 3.93 -13.43
CA LEU A 253 -1.00 4.12 -14.70
C LEU A 253 -1.72 5.18 -15.54
N SER A 254 -1.01 6.20 -15.99
CA SER A 254 -1.53 7.10 -17.02
C SER A 254 -1.12 6.62 -18.40
N PHE A 255 -2.11 6.50 -19.28
CA PHE A 255 -1.91 6.14 -20.69
C PHE A 255 -1.99 7.36 -21.62
N THR A 256 -2.33 8.53 -21.08
CA THR A 256 -2.63 9.74 -21.87
C THR A 256 -1.73 10.93 -21.55
N LYS A 257 -0.98 10.90 -20.43
CA LYS A 257 -0.04 11.96 -20.10
C LYS A 257 1.19 11.94 -21.02
N GLY A 258 2.04 12.96 -20.93
CA GLY A 258 3.34 13.03 -21.60
C GLY A 258 4.30 11.89 -21.23
N CYS A 259 5.53 11.93 -21.77
CA CYS A 259 6.52 10.88 -21.56
C CYS A 259 6.90 10.75 -20.10
N TYR A 260 7.03 9.51 -19.63
CA TYR A 260 7.62 9.15 -18.35
C TYR A 260 8.49 7.89 -18.49
N VAL A 261 9.38 7.67 -17.53
CA VAL A 261 10.29 6.51 -17.56
C VAL A 261 9.52 5.19 -17.62
N GLY A 262 9.83 4.35 -18.61
CA GLY A 262 9.19 3.04 -18.81
C GLY A 262 7.86 3.07 -19.57
N GLN A 263 7.34 4.23 -19.95
CA GLN A 263 6.05 4.37 -20.64
C GLN A 263 5.92 3.55 -21.90
N GLU A 264 6.99 3.40 -22.69
CA GLU A 264 6.92 2.73 -24.00
C GLU A 264 6.40 1.29 -23.87
N ILE A 265 6.91 0.53 -22.91
CA ILE A 265 6.48 -0.86 -22.67
C ILE A 265 5.07 -0.90 -22.10
N VAL A 266 4.71 0.05 -21.22
CA VAL A 266 3.34 0.19 -20.68
C VAL A 266 2.36 0.43 -21.84
N ALA A 267 2.64 1.38 -22.72
CA ALA A 267 1.79 1.69 -23.87
C ALA A 267 1.69 0.52 -24.86
N ARG A 268 2.82 -0.09 -25.22
CA ARG A 268 2.84 -1.25 -26.13
C ARG A 268 2.07 -2.45 -25.56
N GLY A 269 2.24 -2.75 -24.27
CA GLY A 269 1.54 -3.85 -23.61
C GLY A 269 0.02 -3.67 -23.59
N THR A 270 -0.46 -2.43 -23.61
CA THR A 270 -1.88 -2.09 -23.59
C THR A 270 -2.48 -2.08 -25.00
N TYR A 271 -1.76 -1.52 -26.00
CA TYR A 271 -2.32 -1.29 -27.34
C TYR A 271 -1.95 -2.38 -28.35
N VAL A 272 -0.84 -3.07 -28.21
CA VAL A 272 -0.29 -3.96 -29.25
C VAL A 272 -0.03 -5.38 -28.75
N GLY A 273 0.14 -5.57 -27.44
CA GLY A 273 0.55 -6.84 -26.85
C GLY A 273 -0.39 -7.33 -25.76
N GLN A 274 -0.59 -8.65 -25.69
CA GLN A 274 -1.20 -9.24 -24.51
C GLN A 274 -0.19 -9.29 -23.36
N VAL A 275 -0.58 -8.77 -22.21
CA VAL A 275 0.18 -8.98 -20.96
C VAL A 275 0.20 -10.48 -20.67
N ARG A 276 1.40 -11.08 -20.74
CA ARG A 276 1.54 -12.55 -20.60
C ARG A 276 1.30 -13.06 -19.19
N ARG A 277 1.58 -12.24 -18.19
CA ARG A 277 1.43 -12.60 -16.77
C ARG A 277 0.64 -11.50 -16.06
N LYS A 278 -0.18 -11.90 -15.11
CA LYS A 278 -0.94 -10.98 -14.24
C LYS A 278 -0.97 -11.48 -12.81
N LEU A 279 -1.08 -10.56 -11.88
CA LEU A 279 -1.42 -10.84 -10.49
C LEU A 279 -2.89 -11.28 -10.43
N LEU A 280 -3.09 -12.51 -9.98
CA LEU A 280 -4.41 -13.14 -9.91
C LEU A 280 -4.64 -13.71 -8.51
N GLY A 281 -5.90 -13.84 -8.13
CA GLY A 281 -6.31 -14.47 -6.87
C GLY A 281 -6.43 -15.98 -7.01
N LEU A 282 -6.00 -16.69 -5.97
CA LEU A 282 -6.16 -18.14 -5.83
C LEU A 282 -6.85 -18.45 -4.50
N ARG A 283 -7.76 -19.42 -4.52
CA ARG A 283 -8.25 -20.12 -3.32
C ARG A 283 -7.66 -21.52 -3.33
N ALA A 284 -6.97 -21.89 -2.24
CA ALA A 284 -6.33 -23.18 -2.11
C ALA A 284 -7.02 -24.03 -1.06
N ASP A 285 -7.00 -25.36 -1.29
CA ASP A 285 -7.52 -26.34 -0.36
C ASP A 285 -6.53 -26.52 0.83
N GLY A 286 -7.04 -26.90 2.01
CA GLY A 286 -6.25 -27.10 3.22
C GLY A 286 -6.09 -25.85 4.08
N ASP A 287 -5.35 -25.99 5.18
CA ASP A 287 -5.25 -24.98 6.24
C ASP A 287 -3.87 -24.28 6.27
N LEU A 288 -2.89 -24.80 5.52
CA LEU A 288 -1.54 -24.23 5.47
C LEU A 288 -1.41 -23.27 4.30
N ALA A 289 -1.23 -21.99 4.60
CA ALA A 289 -0.99 -20.97 3.58
C ALA A 289 0.36 -21.22 2.87
N PRO A 290 0.41 -21.14 1.53
CA PRO A 290 1.65 -21.14 0.78
C PRO A 290 2.50 -19.91 1.14
N VAL A 291 3.76 -19.90 0.72
CA VAL A 291 4.67 -18.78 0.94
C VAL A 291 5.10 -18.14 -0.38
N HIS A 292 5.68 -16.96 -0.28
CA HIS A 292 6.27 -16.29 -1.43
C HIS A 292 7.24 -17.21 -2.18
N GLY A 293 7.11 -17.29 -3.51
CA GLY A 293 7.95 -18.12 -4.38
C GLY A 293 7.47 -19.53 -4.56
N ASP A 294 6.47 -20.03 -3.81
CA ASP A 294 5.88 -21.35 -4.07
C ASP A 294 5.34 -21.40 -5.50
N ARG A 295 5.76 -22.43 -6.27
CA ARG A 295 5.44 -22.56 -7.69
C ARG A 295 3.98 -22.95 -7.89
N VAL A 296 3.38 -22.36 -8.92
CA VAL A 296 2.03 -22.73 -9.36
C VAL A 296 2.12 -23.48 -10.68
N SER A 297 1.47 -24.65 -10.76
CA SER A 297 1.44 -25.48 -11.96
C SER A 297 0.02 -25.76 -12.43
N ASN A 298 -0.11 -25.97 -13.75
CA ASN A 298 -1.30 -26.48 -14.44
C ASN A 298 -0.90 -27.65 -15.30
N ASP A 299 -1.53 -28.81 -15.12
CA ASP A 299 -1.21 -30.07 -15.84
C ASP A 299 0.30 -30.40 -15.83
N GLY A 300 0.94 -30.22 -14.67
CA GLY A 300 2.38 -30.50 -14.46
C GLY A 300 3.34 -29.49 -15.08
N ARG A 301 2.85 -28.40 -15.67
CA ARG A 301 3.66 -27.31 -16.21
C ARG A 301 3.61 -26.10 -15.28
N GLU A 302 4.75 -25.51 -14.98
CA GLU A 302 4.82 -24.26 -14.21
C GLU A 302 4.15 -23.11 -14.97
N VAL A 303 3.22 -22.42 -14.31
CA VAL A 303 2.49 -21.30 -14.86
C VAL A 303 2.71 -20.00 -14.10
N GLY A 304 3.42 -20.03 -12.99
CA GLY A 304 3.76 -18.86 -12.17
C GLY A 304 4.10 -19.22 -10.74
N PHE A 305 3.98 -18.25 -9.85
CA PHE A 305 4.34 -18.41 -8.44
C PHE A 305 3.47 -17.54 -7.53
N VAL A 306 3.37 -17.98 -6.27
CA VAL A 306 2.67 -17.23 -5.20
C VAL A 306 3.52 -16.06 -4.77
N THR A 307 2.88 -14.90 -4.60
CA THR A 307 3.53 -13.69 -4.07
C THR A 307 3.15 -13.41 -2.63
N SER A 308 1.88 -13.55 -2.29
CA SER A 308 1.36 -13.38 -0.93
C SER A 308 0.26 -14.41 -0.65
N ALA A 309 0.15 -14.86 0.58
CA ALA A 309 -0.93 -15.75 0.97
C ALA A 309 -1.28 -15.62 2.46
N ALA A 310 -2.52 -15.96 2.78
CA ALA A 310 -3.00 -15.99 4.15
C ALA A 310 -4.14 -17.00 4.31
N TRP A 311 -4.36 -17.44 5.54
CA TRP A 311 -5.63 -18.03 5.94
C TRP A 311 -6.63 -16.90 6.19
N SER A 312 -7.76 -16.91 5.48
CA SER A 312 -8.82 -15.94 5.69
C SER A 312 -9.95 -16.55 6.54
N PRO A 313 -10.12 -16.10 7.78
CA PRO A 313 -11.22 -16.54 8.63
C PRO A 313 -12.59 -16.22 8.04
N SER A 314 -12.73 -15.09 7.36
CA SER A 314 -13.98 -14.66 6.73
C SER A 314 -14.40 -15.55 5.55
N LEU A 315 -13.42 -16.13 4.85
CA LEU A 315 -13.66 -17.02 3.71
C LEU A 315 -13.58 -18.50 4.11
N GLY A 316 -13.13 -18.79 5.35
CA GLY A 316 -12.96 -20.15 5.87
C GLY A 316 -11.96 -20.96 5.06
N GLY A 317 -10.86 -20.35 4.59
CA GLY A 317 -9.90 -21.03 3.74
C GLY A 317 -8.68 -20.19 3.36
N VAL A 318 -7.74 -20.84 2.69
CA VAL A 318 -6.51 -20.23 2.21
C VAL A 318 -6.76 -19.41 0.95
N ILE A 319 -6.26 -18.18 0.94
CA ILE A 319 -6.22 -17.30 -0.21
C ILE A 319 -4.78 -16.95 -0.55
N ALA A 320 -4.50 -16.72 -1.83
CA ALA A 320 -3.19 -16.29 -2.28
C ALA A 320 -3.28 -15.32 -3.46
N LEU A 321 -2.34 -14.39 -3.51
CA LEU A 321 -2.03 -13.63 -4.70
C LEU A 321 -0.87 -14.32 -5.42
N ALA A 322 -0.95 -14.43 -6.74
CA ALA A 322 0.05 -15.09 -7.55
C ALA A 322 0.23 -14.41 -8.88
N ILE A 323 1.46 -14.29 -9.37
CA ILE A 323 1.76 -13.86 -10.74
C ILE A 323 1.70 -15.07 -11.64
N LEU A 324 0.67 -15.13 -12.50
CA LEU A 324 0.39 -16.28 -13.36
C LEU A 324 0.38 -15.90 -14.84
N ARG A 325 0.75 -16.85 -15.69
CA ARG A 325 0.58 -16.75 -17.15
C ARG A 325 -0.89 -16.83 -17.50
N VAL A 326 -1.43 -15.77 -18.09
CA VAL A 326 -2.86 -15.67 -18.42
C VAL A 326 -3.30 -16.66 -19.51
N ASP A 327 -2.39 -17.03 -20.41
CA ASP A 327 -2.62 -18.01 -21.48
C ASP A 327 -2.61 -19.48 -20.99
N ALA A 328 -2.12 -19.71 -19.78
CA ALA A 328 -1.95 -21.06 -19.22
C ALA A 328 -2.94 -21.37 -18.08
N VAL A 329 -3.86 -20.46 -17.78
CA VAL A 329 -4.87 -20.63 -16.71
C VAL A 329 -6.28 -20.37 -17.25
N THR A 330 -7.25 -21.13 -16.74
CA THR A 330 -8.66 -20.97 -17.11
C THR A 330 -9.52 -20.78 -15.86
N PRO A 331 -10.64 -20.06 -15.94
CA PRO A 331 -11.47 -19.75 -14.78
C PRO A 331 -11.89 -20.98 -13.94
N ASN A 332 -12.10 -22.12 -14.58
CA ASN A 332 -12.52 -23.35 -13.90
C ASN A 332 -11.39 -24.40 -13.81
N GLY A 333 -10.16 -24.02 -14.21
CA GLY A 333 -8.99 -24.90 -14.16
C GLY A 333 -8.57 -25.22 -12.74
N VAL A 334 -8.05 -26.41 -12.57
CA VAL A 334 -7.43 -26.83 -11.31
C VAL A 334 -5.94 -26.55 -11.41
N LEU A 335 -5.44 -25.79 -10.46
CA LEU A 335 -4.03 -25.45 -10.31
C LEU A 335 -3.47 -26.19 -9.08
N PHE A 336 -2.17 -26.36 -9.07
CA PHE A 336 -1.47 -26.92 -7.93
C PHE A 336 -0.35 -25.99 -7.48
N ILE A 337 -0.29 -25.72 -6.18
CA ILE A 337 0.77 -24.92 -5.55
C ILE A 337 1.73 -25.90 -4.89
N ASP A 338 3.01 -25.88 -5.26
CA ASP A 338 4.04 -26.73 -4.64
C ASP A 338 4.50 -26.05 -3.34
N ARG A 339 4.15 -26.66 -2.22
CA ARG A 339 4.47 -26.19 -0.87
C ARG A 339 5.34 -27.23 -0.16
N GLY A 340 6.68 -27.10 -0.30
CA GLY A 340 7.63 -27.98 0.38
C GLY A 340 7.45 -29.47 0.09
N GLY A 341 7.17 -29.81 -1.17
CA GLY A 341 6.92 -31.20 -1.61
C GLY A 341 5.46 -31.64 -1.49
N TRP A 342 4.57 -30.79 -1.02
CA TRP A 342 3.12 -31.02 -1.00
C TRP A 342 2.45 -30.19 -2.09
N ALA A 343 1.58 -30.80 -2.86
CA ALA A 343 0.79 -30.13 -3.88
C ALA A 343 -0.58 -29.68 -3.31
N LEU A 344 -0.73 -28.41 -3.04
CA LEU A 344 -2.01 -27.82 -2.64
C LEU A 344 -2.86 -27.60 -3.89
N ARG A 345 -4.06 -28.16 -3.92
CA ARG A 345 -5.01 -27.89 -5.00
C ARG A 345 -5.54 -26.46 -4.85
N ALA A 346 -5.58 -25.73 -5.95
CA ALA A 346 -6.06 -24.35 -5.96
C ALA A 346 -6.93 -24.05 -7.19
N ARG A 347 -7.72 -22.98 -7.11
CA ARG A 347 -8.54 -22.46 -8.21
C ARG A 347 -8.39 -20.96 -8.30
N LEU A 348 -8.57 -20.43 -9.49
CA LEU A 348 -8.68 -18.98 -9.69
C LEU A 348 -9.86 -18.43 -8.91
N SER A 349 -9.67 -17.26 -8.36
CA SER A 349 -10.70 -16.46 -7.71
C SER A 349 -10.62 -15.01 -8.19
N SER A 350 -11.79 -14.36 -8.29
CA SER A 350 -11.83 -12.92 -8.56
C SER A 350 -11.16 -12.13 -7.44
N LEU A 351 -10.60 -10.98 -7.79
CA LEU A 351 -10.15 -9.97 -6.85
C LEU A 351 -11.12 -8.77 -6.90
N PRO A 352 -11.47 -8.18 -5.74
CA PRO A 352 -11.15 -8.63 -4.38
C PRO A 352 -11.77 -10.00 -4.06
N PHE A 353 -11.25 -10.68 -3.03
CA PHE A 353 -11.81 -11.96 -2.54
C PHE A 353 -13.10 -11.77 -1.74
N LEU A 354 -13.27 -10.59 -1.13
CA LEU A 354 -14.42 -10.16 -0.33
C LEU A 354 -15.06 -8.90 -0.89
#